data_358843e47383aa65d12a6e14a4a22230
#
_entry.id   358843e47383aa65d12a6e14a4a22230
#
_cell.length_a   1.000
_cell.length_b   1.000
_cell.length_c   1.000
_cell.angle_alpha   90.00
_cell.angle_beta   90.00
_cell.angle_gamma   90.00
#
_symmetry.space_group_name_H-M   'P 1'
#
loop_
_entity.id
_entity.type
_entity.pdbx_description
1 polymer ?
#
loop_
_entity_poly.entity_id
_entity_poly.type
_entity_poly.pdbx_seq_one_letter_code
_entity_poly.pdbx_strand_id
1 'polypeptide(L)'
;MNATEKIFALALASNNNPKQHFLYASEQLAKIGQLQFSNIYLIPCRDGVGADYWNAACLLKSSLSVTDISVLLKNMEAKSGRIRPSHQISLDVDLIAWGIDLEHMQFNPKKLPLALDVKIPMFDVWKDNAFQHQAHVFPTVSCLEAK
;
A
#
# COMPACT_ATOMS: atom_id res chain seq x y z
N MET A 1 23.61 11.18 -16.30
CA MET A 1 22.18 11.35 -16.64
C MET A 1 21.33 10.68 -15.57
N ASN A 2 20.36 11.38 -15.07
CA ASN A 2 19.46 10.83 -14.04
C ASN A 2 18.36 10.02 -14.67
N ALA A 3 18.03 8.90 -14.05
CA ALA A 3 16.86 8.13 -14.46
C ALA A 3 15.59 8.96 -14.24
N THR A 4 14.62 8.80 -15.11
CA THR A 4 13.33 9.46 -14.97
C THR A 4 12.59 8.87 -13.76
N GLU A 5 12.13 9.73 -12.88
CA GLU A 5 11.30 9.30 -11.75
C GLU A 5 9.94 8.85 -12.23
N LYS A 6 9.41 7.82 -11.57
CA LYS A 6 8.06 7.33 -11.79
C LYS A 6 7.28 7.39 -10.49
N ILE A 7 5.98 7.38 -10.63
CA ILE A 7 5.08 7.25 -9.49
C ILE A 7 4.64 5.80 -9.39
N PHE A 8 4.76 5.24 -8.19
CA PHE A 8 4.31 3.88 -7.88
C PHE A 8 3.18 3.97 -6.87
N ALA A 9 2.03 3.41 -7.21
CA ALA A 9 0.87 3.37 -6.32
C ALA A 9 0.89 2.05 -5.55
N LEU A 10 1.02 2.13 -4.24
CA LEU A 10 1.20 0.98 -3.36
C LEU A 10 0.04 0.85 -2.38
N ALA A 11 -0.40 -0.37 -2.17
CA ALA A 11 -1.40 -0.69 -1.14
C ALA A 11 -0.74 -1.48 -0.02
N LEU A 12 -0.97 -1.05 1.23
CA LEU A 12 -0.37 -1.68 2.40
C LEU A 12 -1.46 -2.23 3.30
N ALA A 13 -1.22 -3.40 3.87
CA ALA A 13 -2.13 -4.03 4.82
C ALA A 13 -1.36 -4.79 5.89
N SER A 14 -1.91 -4.84 7.10
CA SER A 14 -1.38 -5.64 8.19
C SER A 14 -2.47 -5.88 9.23
N ASN A 15 -2.55 -7.10 9.78
CA ASN A 15 -3.41 -7.41 10.91
C ASN A 15 -2.64 -8.04 12.06
N ASN A 16 -1.31 -7.94 12.04
CA ASN A 16 -0.42 -8.46 13.07
C ASN A 16 0.66 -7.43 13.35
N ASN A 17 0.63 -6.81 14.52
CA ASN A 17 1.50 -5.69 14.89
C ASN A 17 1.54 -4.61 13.81
N PRO A 18 0.38 -4.10 13.38
CA PRO A 18 0.32 -3.22 12.21
C PRO A 18 1.09 -1.92 12.36
N LYS A 19 1.10 -1.31 13.53
CA LYS A 19 1.84 -0.07 13.74
C LYS A 19 3.32 -0.27 13.45
N GLN A 20 3.90 -1.34 14.02
CA GLN A 20 5.31 -1.66 13.84
C GLN A 20 5.65 -1.93 12.38
N HIS A 21 4.81 -2.70 11.70
CA HIS A 21 5.07 -3.09 10.32
C HIS A 21 4.84 -1.92 9.35
N PHE A 22 3.88 -1.05 9.63
CA PHE A 22 3.68 0.16 8.81
C PHE A 22 4.84 1.15 8.97
N LEU A 23 5.36 1.31 10.20
CA LEU A 23 6.54 2.15 10.43
C LEU A 23 7.75 1.59 9.70
N TYR A 24 7.95 0.29 9.76
CA TYR A 24 9.03 -0.37 9.03
C TYR A 24 8.90 -0.12 7.52
N ALA A 25 7.71 -0.31 6.97
CA ALA A 25 7.47 -0.10 5.54
C ALA A 25 7.75 1.35 5.14
N SER A 26 7.26 2.31 5.91
CA SER A 26 7.47 3.72 5.60
C SER A 26 8.95 4.08 5.64
N GLU A 27 9.71 3.53 6.59
CA GLU A 27 11.15 3.77 6.67
C GLU A 27 11.89 3.21 5.45
N GLN A 28 11.54 1.99 5.04
CA GLN A 28 12.19 1.37 3.88
C GLN A 28 11.87 2.12 2.60
N LEU A 29 10.61 2.50 2.41
CA LEU A 29 10.20 3.22 1.21
C LEU A 29 10.78 4.64 1.15
N ALA A 30 10.91 5.30 2.29
CA ALA A 30 11.49 6.64 2.35
C ALA A 30 12.96 6.66 1.91
N LYS A 31 13.65 5.53 1.99
CA LYS A 31 15.05 5.43 1.54
C LYS A 31 15.19 5.46 0.02
N ILE A 32 14.12 5.18 -0.72
CA ILE A 32 14.21 5.02 -2.17
C ILE A 32 13.38 6.05 -2.94
N GLY A 33 12.72 6.97 -2.25
CA GLY A 33 11.95 8.01 -2.92
C GLY A 33 11.12 8.85 -1.99
N GLN A 34 10.26 9.67 -2.58
CA GLN A 34 9.34 10.54 -1.85
C GLN A 34 8.00 9.84 -1.67
N LEU A 35 7.43 9.96 -0.49
CA LEU A 35 6.18 9.29 -0.13
C LEU A 35 5.06 10.29 0.13
N GLN A 36 3.86 9.90 -0.28
CA GLN A 36 2.61 10.56 0.11
C GLN A 36 1.66 9.48 0.57
N PHE A 37 1.34 9.46 1.87
CA PHE A 37 0.47 8.45 2.46
C PHE A 37 -0.98 8.89 2.53
N SER A 38 -1.88 7.91 2.38
CA SER A 38 -3.29 8.06 2.70
C SER A 38 -3.50 8.04 4.21
N ASN A 39 -4.74 8.26 4.63
CA ASN A 39 -5.16 7.83 5.97
C ASN A 39 -5.03 6.31 6.09
N ILE A 40 -4.87 5.84 7.31
CA ILE A 40 -4.89 4.40 7.61
C ILE A 40 -6.31 4.05 8.05
N TYR A 41 -6.90 3.05 7.40
CA TYR A 41 -8.27 2.62 7.68
C TYR A 41 -8.27 1.26 8.35
N LEU A 42 -9.11 1.11 9.37
CA LEU A 42 -9.32 -0.16 10.04
C LEU A 42 -10.49 -0.86 9.35
N ILE A 43 -10.20 -1.93 8.62
CA ILE A 43 -11.18 -2.62 7.79
C ILE A 43 -11.22 -4.09 8.17
N PRO A 44 -12.43 -4.68 8.37
CA PRO A 44 -12.53 -6.11 8.67
C PRO A 44 -11.93 -6.98 7.58
N CYS A 45 -11.42 -8.14 7.99
CA CYS A 45 -10.90 -9.13 7.06
C CYS A 45 -11.97 -9.52 6.04
N ARG A 46 -11.58 -9.65 4.76
CA ARG A 46 -12.52 -9.90 3.66
C ARG A 46 -13.37 -11.15 3.85
N ASP A 47 -12.77 -12.20 4.40
CA ASP A 47 -13.45 -13.48 4.60
C ASP A 47 -14.03 -13.62 6.02
N GLY A 48 -13.94 -12.58 6.84
CA GLY A 48 -14.45 -12.60 8.20
C GLY A 48 -13.61 -13.42 9.17
N VAL A 49 -12.43 -13.87 8.76
CA VAL A 49 -11.54 -14.70 9.58
C VAL A 49 -10.30 -13.87 9.93
N GLY A 50 -9.93 -13.88 11.20
CA GLY A 50 -8.76 -13.16 11.69
C GLY A 50 -9.08 -11.74 12.14
N ALA A 51 -8.05 -11.03 12.59
CA ALA A 51 -8.19 -9.67 13.09
C ALA A 51 -8.43 -8.68 11.96
N ASP A 52 -9.02 -7.52 12.31
CA ASP A 52 -9.20 -6.44 11.35
C ASP A 52 -7.86 -5.96 10.83
N TYR A 53 -7.86 -5.51 9.57
CA TYR A 53 -6.67 -4.99 8.92
C TYR A 53 -6.52 -3.50 9.10
N TRP A 54 -5.28 -3.07 9.27
CA TRP A 54 -4.89 -1.71 8.93
C TRP A 54 -4.63 -1.68 7.43
N ASN A 55 -5.27 -0.75 6.73
CA ASN A 55 -5.12 -0.59 5.29
C ASN A 55 -4.76 0.84 4.98
N ALA A 56 -3.75 1.02 4.15
CA ALA A 56 -3.34 2.33 3.69
C ALA A 56 -2.86 2.22 2.25
N ALA A 57 -2.71 3.36 1.62
CA ALA A 57 -2.10 3.46 0.31
C ALA A 57 -1.03 4.54 0.36
N CYS A 58 -0.08 4.46 -0.55
CA CYS A 58 0.85 5.56 -0.73
C CYS A 58 1.26 5.68 -2.19
N LEU A 59 1.65 6.89 -2.54
CA LEU A 59 2.32 7.14 -3.80
C LEU A 59 3.81 7.30 -3.49
N LEU A 60 4.63 6.54 -4.20
CA LEU A 60 6.08 6.59 -4.06
C LEU A 60 6.65 7.13 -5.37
N LYS A 61 7.39 8.22 -5.28
CA LYS A 61 8.08 8.78 -6.43
C LYS A 61 9.55 8.37 -6.36
N SER A 62 9.98 7.57 -7.33
CA SER A 62 11.31 6.96 -7.29
C SER A 62 11.86 6.77 -8.69
N SER A 63 13.18 6.75 -8.79
CA SER A 63 13.86 6.47 -10.06
C SER A 63 14.15 4.98 -10.26
N LEU A 64 13.76 4.13 -9.31
CA LEU A 64 13.94 2.68 -9.46
C LEU A 64 13.00 2.12 -10.53
N SER A 65 13.39 1.00 -11.12
CA SER A 65 12.56 0.31 -12.09
C SER A 65 11.39 -0.41 -11.42
N VAL A 66 10.38 -0.76 -12.21
CA VAL A 66 9.24 -1.56 -11.72
C VAL A 66 9.73 -2.88 -11.12
N THR A 67 10.70 -3.51 -11.79
CA THR A 67 11.28 -4.78 -11.31
C THR A 67 11.94 -4.60 -9.94
N ASP A 68 12.75 -3.55 -9.79
CA ASP A 68 13.44 -3.28 -8.52
C ASP A 68 12.45 -3.00 -7.41
N ILE A 69 11.41 -2.22 -7.68
CA ILE A 69 10.35 -1.96 -6.71
C ILE A 69 9.69 -3.28 -6.29
N SER A 70 9.32 -4.13 -7.25
CA SER A 70 8.66 -5.40 -6.97
C SER A 70 9.50 -6.30 -6.08
N VAL A 71 10.81 -6.38 -6.34
CA VAL A 71 11.73 -7.17 -5.52
C VAL A 71 11.81 -6.60 -4.11
N LEU A 72 11.91 -5.29 -4.00
CA LEU A 72 11.98 -4.62 -2.70
C LEU A 72 10.74 -4.90 -1.86
N LEU A 73 9.55 -4.82 -2.47
CA LEU A 73 8.30 -5.07 -1.73
C LEU A 73 8.25 -6.50 -1.21
N LYS A 74 8.65 -7.47 -2.01
CA LYS A 74 8.70 -8.86 -1.56
C LYS A 74 9.69 -9.08 -0.43
N ASN A 75 10.84 -8.41 -0.49
CA ASN A 75 11.83 -8.48 0.58
C ASN A 75 11.30 -7.88 1.88
N MET A 76 10.56 -6.78 1.78
CA MET A 76 9.93 -6.17 2.96
C MET A 76 8.93 -7.11 3.61
N GLU A 77 8.10 -7.77 2.80
CA GLU A 77 7.12 -8.75 3.32
C GLU A 77 7.85 -9.90 4.02
N ALA A 78 8.88 -10.43 3.39
CA ALA A 78 9.64 -11.54 3.97
C ALA A 78 10.30 -11.14 5.29
N LYS A 79 10.91 -9.96 5.35
CA LYS A 79 11.58 -9.47 6.57
C LYS A 79 10.59 -9.13 7.68
N SER A 80 9.33 -8.88 7.35
CA SER A 80 8.31 -8.65 8.37
C SER A 80 7.92 -9.90 9.14
N GLY A 81 8.39 -11.06 8.67
CA GLY A 81 8.03 -12.34 9.28
C GLY A 81 6.76 -12.96 8.71
N ARG A 82 6.41 -12.62 7.48
CA ARG A 82 5.21 -13.13 6.82
C ARG A 82 5.26 -14.66 6.70
N ILE A 83 4.21 -15.33 7.17
CA ILE A 83 4.08 -16.79 7.10
C ILE A 83 2.88 -17.13 6.23
N ARG A 84 3.06 -18.06 5.29
CA ARG A 84 2.01 -18.51 4.38
C ARG A 84 1.81 -20.03 4.51
N PRO A 85 0.57 -20.53 4.46
CA PRO A 85 -0.68 -19.78 4.56
C PRO A 85 -0.97 -19.37 6.00
N SER A 86 -1.59 -18.20 6.19
CA SER A 86 -1.94 -17.73 7.52
C SER A 86 -3.02 -16.64 7.43
N HIS A 87 -3.86 -16.55 8.47
CA HIS A 87 -4.78 -15.42 8.65
C HIS A 87 -4.10 -14.25 9.36
N GLN A 88 -2.86 -14.43 9.83
CA GLN A 88 -2.06 -13.36 10.42
C GLN A 88 -1.12 -12.82 9.35
N ILE A 89 -1.36 -11.58 8.94
CA ILE A 89 -0.59 -10.93 7.88
C ILE A 89 0.27 -9.84 8.54
N SER A 90 1.57 -10.11 8.67
CA SER A 90 2.49 -9.14 9.25
C SER A 90 2.57 -7.88 8.39
N LEU A 91 2.81 -8.06 7.09
CA LEU A 91 2.86 -6.95 6.13
C LEU A 91 2.55 -7.47 4.74
N ASP A 92 1.63 -6.77 4.08
CA ASP A 92 1.31 -6.99 2.68
C ASP A 92 1.50 -5.65 1.97
N VAL A 93 2.35 -5.61 0.96
CA VAL A 93 2.61 -4.40 0.18
C VAL A 93 2.47 -4.75 -1.28
N ASP A 94 1.44 -4.23 -1.93
CA ASP A 94 1.11 -4.55 -3.30
C ASP A 94 1.37 -3.37 -4.22
N LEU A 95 2.02 -3.63 -5.34
CA LEU A 95 2.19 -2.65 -6.42
C LEU A 95 0.92 -2.66 -7.26
N ILE A 96 0.15 -1.58 -7.18
CA ILE A 96 -1.15 -1.46 -7.83
C ILE A 96 -1.02 -0.88 -9.24
N ALA A 97 -0.18 0.14 -9.39
CA ALA A 97 -0.03 0.84 -10.67
C ALA A 97 1.26 1.64 -10.67
N TRP A 98 1.71 2.04 -11.85
CA TRP A 98 2.91 2.86 -12.00
C TRP A 98 2.84 3.68 -13.28
N GLY A 99 3.55 4.79 -13.32
CA GLY A 99 3.60 5.66 -14.50
C GLY A 99 4.46 6.89 -14.26
N ILE A 100 4.59 7.71 -15.29
CA ILE A 100 5.40 8.93 -15.22
C ILE A 100 4.67 10.04 -14.47
N ASP A 101 3.34 10.02 -14.49
CA ASP A 101 2.49 10.93 -13.71
C ASP A 101 1.13 10.26 -13.51
N LEU A 102 0.26 10.87 -12.70
CA LEU A 102 -1.02 10.25 -12.35
C LEU A 102 -2.00 10.14 -13.52
N GLU A 103 -1.77 10.86 -14.60
CA GLU A 103 -2.63 10.79 -15.79
C GLU A 103 -2.16 9.72 -16.77
N HIS A 104 -0.96 9.19 -16.57
CA HIS A 104 -0.35 8.18 -17.46
C HIS A 104 0.11 6.97 -16.66
N MET A 105 -0.81 6.42 -15.87
CA MET A 105 -0.56 5.24 -15.05
C MET A 105 -1.07 3.99 -15.74
N GLN A 106 -0.32 2.89 -15.61
CA GLN A 106 -0.81 1.58 -16.00
C GLN A 106 -1.04 0.73 -14.76
N PHE A 107 -2.13 0.00 -14.76
CA PHE A 107 -2.48 -0.87 -13.64
C PHE A 107 -1.78 -2.21 -13.75
N ASN A 108 -1.39 -2.75 -12.59
CA ASN A 108 -0.84 -4.09 -12.51
C ASN A 108 -1.98 -5.09 -12.73
N PRO A 109 -1.97 -5.87 -13.83
CA PRO A 109 -3.10 -6.76 -14.13
C PRO A 109 -3.29 -7.85 -13.10
N LYS A 110 -2.24 -8.21 -12.35
CA LYS A 110 -2.32 -9.22 -11.29
C LYS A 110 -3.14 -8.75 -10.09
N LYS A 111 -3.38 -7.44 -9.98
CA LYS A 111 -4.10 -6.85 -8.84
C LYS A 111 -5.52 -6.42 -9.20
N LEU A 112 -5.99 -6.78 -10.39
CA LEU A 112 -7.35 -6.48 -10.82
C LEU A 112 -8.24 -7.71 -10.66
N PRO A 113 -9.53 -7.54 -10.37
CA PRO A 113 -10.20 -6.27 -10.05
C PRO A 113 -9.78 -5.74 -8.67
N LEU A 114 -9.89 -4.42 -8.49
CA LEU A 114 -9.48 -3.76 -7.25
C LEU A 114 -10.46 -4.07 -6.12
N ALA A 115 -9.93 -4.45 -4.97
CA ALA A 115 -10.74 -4.70 -3.78
C ALA A 115 -11.10 -3.38 -3.08
N LEU A 116 -12.18 -3.41 -2.30
CA LEU A 116 -12.65 -2.24 -1.59
C LEU A 116 -11.58 -1.69 -0.63
N ASP A 117 -10.86 -2.56 0.05
CA ASP A 117 -9.82 -2.15 1.01
C ASP A 117 -8.58 -1.57 0.33
N VAL A 118 -8.45 -1.70 -0.99
CA VAL A 118 -7.45 -0.98 -1.79
C VAL A 118 -8.03 0.36 -2.24
N LYS A 119 -9.28 0.38 -2.71
CA LYS A 119 -9.89 1.58 -3.27
C LYS A 119 -10.03 2.70 -2.25
N ILE A 120 -10.46 2.37 -1.04
CA ILE A 120 -10.73 3.38 -0.01
C ILE A 120 -9.49 4.21 0.31
N PRO A 121 -8.36 3.62 0.73
CA PRO A 121 -7.18 4.43 1.03
C PRO A 121 -6.56 5.05 -0.22
N MET A 122 -6.54 4.34 -1.35
CA MET A 122 -5.92 4.86 -2.56
C MET A 122 -6.61 6.14 -3.05
N PHE A 123 -7.92 6.23 -2.89
CA PHE A 123 -8.66 7.41 -3.30
C PHE A 123 -8.25 8.68 -2.56
N ASP A 124 -7.67 8.54 -1.37
CA ASP A 124 -7.17 9.69 -0.61
C ASP A 124 -6.00 10.37 -1.32
N VAL A 125 -5.16 9.60 -2.00
CA VAL A 125 -3.92 10.11 -2.62
C VAL A 125 -3.99 10.17 -4.14
N TRP A 126 -4.96 9.49 -4.73
CA TRP A 126 -5.12 9.44 -6.19
C TRP A 126 -6.61 9.39 -6.54
N LYS A 127 -7.16 10.54 -6.97
CA LYS A 127 -8.60 10.71 -7.24
C LYS A 127 -8.96 10.20 -8.63
N ASP A 128 -8.78 8.90 -8.86
CA ASP A 128 -9.12 8.27 -10.13
C ASP A 128 -10.43 7.51 -9.98
N ASN A 129 -11.21 7.43 -11.08
CA ASN A 129 -12.50 6.73 -11.07
C ASN A 129 -12.35 5.26 -10.70
N ALA A 130 -11.19 4.65 -10.96
CA ALA A 130 -10.94 3.26 -10.60
C ALA A 130 -11.06 3.00 -9.10
N PHE A 131 -10.88 4.03 -8.26
CA PHE A 131 -10.91 3.92 -6.81
C PHE A 131 -12.20 4.46 -6.19
N GLN A 132 -13.19 4.83 -7.01
CA GLN A 132 -14.49 5.25 -6.48
C GLN A 132 -15.14 4.10 -5.72
N HIS A 133 -15.80 4.43 -4.63
CA HIS A 133 -16.44 3.47 -3.75
C HIS A 133 -17.63 4.14 -3.04
N GLN A 134 -18.50 3.32 -2.48
CA GLN A 134 -19.63 3.81 -1.72
C GLN A 134 -19.18 4.39 -0.38
N ALA A 135 -20.00 5.25 0.20
CA ALA A 135 -19.73 5.78 1.54
C ALA A 135 -19.55 4.64 2.54
N HIS A 136 -18.65 4.84 3.49
CA HIS A 136 -18.31 3.84 4.50
C HIS A 136 -18.12 4.52 5.86
N VAL A 137 -18.09 3.70 6.90
CA VAL A 137 -17.90 4.17 8.27
C VAL A 137 -16.65 3.58 8.92
N PHE A 138 -15.72 3.08 8.14
CA PHE A 138 -14.48 2.50 8.69
C PHE A 138 -13.67 3.57 9.39
N PRO A 139 -13.23 3.31 10.63
CA PRO A 139 -12.44 4.29 11.36
C PRO A 139 -11.03 4.44 10.80
N THR A 140 -10.43 5.58 11.06
CA THR A 140 -9.04 5.84 10.67
C THR A 140 -8.14 5.77 11.90
N VAL A 141 -6.86 5.51 11.63
CA VAL A 141 -5.82 5.45 12.65
C VAL A 141 -4.74 6.47 12.28
N SER A 142 -4.26 7.23 13.23
CA SER A 142 -3.31 8.30 12.96
C SER A 142 -1.91 8.04 13.51
N CYS A 143 -1.55 6.77 13.74
CA CYS A 143 -0.31 6.43 14.40
C CYS A 143 0.95 6.87 13.64
N LEU A 144 0.91 6.94 12.32
CA LEU A 144 2.07 7.36 11.53
C LEU A 144 2.30 8.87 11.62
N GLU A 145 1.30 9.62 12.03
CA GLU A 145 1.40 11.08 12.21
C GLU A 145 1.90 11.44 13.59
N ALA A 146 1.78 10.55 14.55
CA ALA A 146 2.10 10.79 15.95
C ALA A 146 3.56 10.49 16.27
N LYS A 147 4.45 11.01 15.48
CA LYS A 147 5.89 10.79 15.70
C LYS A 147 6.49 11.84 16.59
#